data_a95cc8c689390db628a9291e1eeb16e5
#
_entry.id   a95cc8c689390db628a9291e1eeb16e5
#
_cell.length_a   1.000
_cell.length_b   1.000
_cell.length_c   1.000
_cell.angle_alpha   90.00
_cell.angle_beta   90.00
_cell.angle_gamma   90.00
#
_symmetry.space_group_name_H-M   'P 1'
#
loop_
_entity.id
_entity.type
_entity.pdbx_description
1 polymer ?
#
loop_
_entity_poly.entity_id
_entity_poly.type
_entity_poly.pdbx_seq_one_letter_code
_entity_poly.pdbx_strand_id
1 'polypeptide(L)'
;MHCWLEGRRAVEAEWGVAKSTELHAVKLVKGRGRFCVTEEQDKLFQKPARIAAHEMLLKRLARCENVTVTTVACRTSVLPDVYTCLVEHLEEWAAAEDTHVMVVLDGNPGPADTDGLTVEAASEAWRHAVRNAAPYRGVHRGLPLASRRVLEDPVMQDSAHSQLIQAADMVAYAAYHHLACSDPTLWPKLKPIGPMSRSYRRLSSRWLGDPAGEGIVWRDPAGGS
;
A
#
# COMPACT_ATOMS: atom_id res chain seq x y z
N MET A 1 -0.79 -11.79 -8.58
CA MET A 1 0.18 -12.18 -7.51
C MET A 1 1.48 -12.78 -8.05
N HIS A 2 1.42 -13.66 -9.04
CA HIS A 2 2.60 -14.35 -9.61
C HIS A 2 3.71 -13.38 -10.05
N CYS A 3 3.39 -12.34 -10.83
CA CYS A 3 4.39 -11.36 -11.31
C CYS A 3 5.09 -10.59 -10.17
N TRP A 4 4.38 -10.28 -9.07
CA TRP A 4 5.00 -9.67 -7.90
C TRP A 4 6.03 -10.59 -7.27
N LEU A 5 5.67 -11.87 -7.07
CA LEU A 5 6.59 -12.87 -6.53
C LEU A 5 7.79 -13.14 -7.45
N GLU A 6 7.60 -13.07 -8.78
CA GLU A 6 8.71 -13.08 -9.73
C GLU A 6 9.62 -11.85 -9.56
N GLY A 7 9.03 -10.67 -9.33
CA GLY A 7 9.78 -9.47 -8.99
C GLY A 7 10.60 -9.65 -7.71
N ARG A 8 10.02 -10.24 -6.66
CA ARG A 8 10.72 -10.57 -5.41
C ARG A 8 11.89 -11.53 -5.63
N ARG A 9 11.69 -12.58 -6.45
CA ARG A 9 12.77 -13.51 -6.83
C ARG A 9 13.89 -12.82 -7.60
N ALA A 10 13.54 -11.92 -8.52
CA ALA A 10 14.54 -11.18 -9.28
C ALA A 10 15.36 -10.23 -8.39
N VAL A 11 14.72 -9.55 -7.45
CA VAL A 11 15.39 -8.68 -6.47
C VAL A 11 16.28 -9.50 -5.52
N GLU A 12 15.85 -10.69 -5.09
CA GLU A 12 16.67 -11.62 -4.31
C GLU A 12 17.90 -12.08 -5.08
N ALA A 13 17.73 -12.48 -6.34
CA ALA A 13 18.82 -12.96 -7.19
C ALA A 13 19.86 -11.86 -7.49
N GLU A 14 19.42 -10.61 -7.70
CA GLU A 14 20.30 -9.51 -8.07
C GLU A 14 21.03 -8.90 -6.87
N TRP A 15 20.36 -8.78 -5.71
CA TRP A 15 20.89 -8.04 -4.56
C TRP A 15 20.88 -8.82 -3.24
N GLY A 16 20.43 -10.06 -3.22
CA GLY A 16 20.39 -10.86 -1.98
C GLY A 16 19.32 -10.44 -0.98
N VAL A 17 18.27 -9.73 -1.43
CA VAL A 17 17.13 -9.35 -0.58
C VAL A 17 16.17 -10.52 -0.48
N ALA A 18 16.16 -11.23 0.64
CA ALA A 18 15.33 -12.41 0.82
C ALA A 18 13.83 -12.11 0.61
N LYS A 19 13.09 -13.09 0.07
CA LYS A 19 11.63 -12.96 -0.11
C LYS A 19 10.88 -12.80 1.20
N SER A 20 11.43 -13.32 2.30
CA SER A 20 10.91 -13.18 3.65
C SER A 20 11.17 -11.79 4.26
N THR A 21 12.09 -11.01 3.68
CA THR A 21 12.36 -9.65 4.16
C THR A 21 11.18 -8.75 3.82
N GLU A 22 10.63 -8.10 4.83
CA GLU A 22 9.60 -7.09 4.63
C GLU A 22 10.16 -5.88 3.88
N LEU A 23 9.45 -5.46 2.84
CA LEU A 23 9.81 -4.27 2.08
C LEU A 23 8.89 -3.10 2.44
N HIS A 24 9.48 -2.08 3.04
CA HIS A 24 8.85 -0.77 3.18
C HIS A 24 9.42 0.20 2.16
N ALA A 25 8.59 0.78 1.32
CA ALA A 25 9.02 1.67 0.24
C ALA A 25 9.84 2.85 0.75
N VAL A 26 9.39 3.50 1.83
CA VAL A 26 10.11 4.62 2.45
C VAL A 26 11.48 4.21 2.96
N LYS A 27 11.59 3.09 3.69
CA LYS A 27 12.86 2.60 4.22
C LYS A 27 13.80 2.21 3.08
N LEU A 28 13.28 1.47 2.11
CA LEU A 28 14.03 1.01 0.93
C LEU A 28 14.61 2.18 0.16
N VAL A 29 13.79 3.11 -0.30
CA VAL A 29 14.20 4.21 -1.20
C VAL A 29 15.06 5.26 -0.48
N LYS A 30 14.82 5.49 0.82
CA LYS A 30 15.67 6.40 1.63
C LYS A 30 16.98 5.77 2.11
N GLY A 31 17.25 4.52 1.80
CA GLY A 31 18.48 3.83 2.19
C GLY A 31 18.54 3.49 3.68
N ARG A 32 17.39 3.26 4.33
CA ARG A 32 17.31 2.94 5.77
C ARG A 32 17.01 1.46 5.97
N GLY A 33 17.55 0.91 7.07
CA GLY A 33 17.34 -0.50 7.44
C GLY A 33 18.20 -1.47 6.63
N ARG A 34 18.23 -2.70 7.11
CA ARG A 34 18.91 -3.83 6.49
C ARG A 34 17.87 -4.68 5.74
N PHE A 35 18.22 -5.09 4.52
CA PHE A 35 17.33 -5.86 3.65
C PHE A 35 17.95 -7.16 3.15
N CYS A 36 19.28 -7.20 3.04
CA CYS A 36 19.98 -8.36 2.51
C CYS A 36 20.26 -9.41 3.59
N VAL A 37 20.44 -10.66 3.16
CA VAL A 37 20.72 -11.79 4.06
C VAL A 37 22.06 -11.58 4.77
N THR A 38 23.09 -11.19 4.02
CA THR A 38 24.42 -10.93 4.59
C THR A 38 24.71 -9.44 4.72
N GLU A 39 25.62 -9.10 5.64
CA GLU A 39 26.05 -7.72 5.85
C GLU A 39 26.83 -7.18 4.65
N GLU A 40 27.62 -8.03 3.99
CA GLU A 40 28.38 -7.68 2.79
C GLU A 40 27.47 -7.30 1.64
N GLN A 41 26.42 -8.09 1.41
CA GLN A 41 25.39 -7.76 0.40
C GLN A 41 24.68 -6.44 0.73
N ASP A 42 24.32 -6.23 2.01
CA ASP A 42 23.61 -5.01 2.42
C ASP A 42 24.49 -3.76 2.27
N LYS A 43 25.81 -3.86 2.49
CA LYS A 43 26.79 -2.78 2.22
C LYS A 43 26.85 -2.40 0.73
N LEU A 44 26.62 -3.35 -0.17
CA LEU A 44 26.56 -3.12 -1.62
C LEU A 44 25.17 -2.62 -2.08
N PHE A 45 24.12 -2.96 -1.33
CA PHE A 45 22.74 -2.58 -1.63
C PHE A 45 22.47 -1.14 -1.20
N GLN A 46 23.18 -0.21 -1.82
CA GLN A 46 23.11 1.21 -1.55
C GLN A 46 21.87 1.86 -2.23
N LYS A 47 21.62 3.12 -1.93
CA LYS A 47 20.42 3.85 -2.38
C LYS A 47 20.13 3.72 -3.89
N PRO A 48 21.08 3.78 -4.82
CA PRO A 48 20.80 3.58 -6.25
C PRO A 48 20.27 2.17 -6.55
N ALA A 49 20.86 1.13 -5.95
CA ALA A 49 20.40 -0.25 -6.11
C ALA A 49 19.01 -0.46 -5.49
N ARG A 50 18.73 0.16 -4.35
CA ARG A 50 17.42 0.13 -3.69
C ARG A 50 16.33 0.80 -4.53
N ILE A 51 16.64 1.91 -5.19
CA ILE A 51 15.74 2.54 -6.16
C ILE A 51 15.52 1.61 -7.37
N ALA A 52 16.57 0.99 -7.89
CA ALA A 52 16.47 0.04 -9.01
C ALA A 52 15.63 -1.20 -8.63
N ALA A 53 15.76 -1.70 -7.40
CA ALA A 53 14.93 -2.79 -6.88
C ALA A 53 13.44 -2.39 -6.83
N HIS A 54 13.13 -1.20 -6.35
CA HIS A 54 11.76 -0.66 -6.37
C HIS A 54 11.23 -0.56 -7.81
N GLU A 55 12.00 0.00 -8.75
CA GLU A 55 11.63 0.09 -10.16
C GLU A 55 11.40 -1.28 -10.79
N MET A 56 12.23 -2.28 -10.46
CA MET A 56 12.09 -3.66 -10.93
C MET A 56 10.79 -4.28 -10.43
N LEU A 57 10.43 -4.08 -9.17
CA LEU A 57 9.20 -4.60 -8.57
C LEU A 57 7.97 -4.05 -9.28
N LEU A 58 7.88 -2.74 -9.47
CA LEU A 58 6.74 -2.13 -10.16
C LEU A 58 6.69 -2.49 -11.64
N LYS A 59 7.85 -2.63 -12.31
CA LYS A 59 7.91 -3.14 -13.68
C LYS A 59 7.36 -4.56 -13.81
N ARG A 60 7.59 -5.41 -12.82
CA ARG A 60 7.00 -6.76 -12.79
C ARG A 60 5.50 -6.71 -12.48
N LEU A 61 5.09 -5.89 -11.53
CA LEU A 61 3.67 -5.70 -11.21
C LEU A 61 2.87 -5.23 -12.43
N ALA A 62 3.42 -4.33 -13.25
CA ALA A 62 2.79 -3.85 -14.49
C ALA A 62 2.45 -4.96 -15.50
N ARG A 63 3.07 -6.13 -15.39
CA ARG A 63 2.80 -7.30 -16.24
C ARG A 63 1.68 -8.21 -15.71
N CYS A 64 1.19 -7.96 -14.50
CA CYS A 64 0.10 -8.73 -13.92
C CYS A 64 -1.24 -8.35 -14.55
N GLU A 65 -1.81 -9.22 -15.38
CA GLU A 65 -3.07 -8.96 -16.07
C GLU A 65 -4.26 -8.87 -15.10
N ASN A 66 -4.22 -9.62 -14.00
CA ASN A 66 -5.28 -9.69 -13.00
C ASN A 66 -5.06 -8.70 -11.83
N VAL A 67 -4.33 -7.62 -12.08
CA VAL A 67 -4.10 -6.55 -11.10
C VAL A 67 -4.48 -5.23 -11.74
N THR A 68 -5.32 -4.49 -11.08
CA THR A 68 -5.58 -3.09 -11.37
C THR A 68 -5.02 -2.23 -10.25
N VAL A 69 -4.68 -1.00 -10.59
CA VAL A 69 -4.11 -0.03 -9.66
C VAL A 69 -4.96 1.23 -9.69
N THR A 70 -5.44 1.65 -8.53
CA THR A 70 -6.00 2.97 -8.33
C THR A 70 -5.32 3.64 -7.15
N THR A 71 -5.15 4.94 -7.21
CA THR A 71 -4.62 5.74 -6.12
C THR A 71 -5.65 6.79 -5.75
N VAL A 72 -6.15 6.74 -4.53
CA VAL A 72 -7.04 7.80 -4.01
C VAL A 72 -6.17 8.81 -3.27
N ALA A 73 -6.24 10.06 -3.69
CA ALA A 73 -5.53 11.18 -3.10
C ALA A 73 -6.53 12.15 -2.45
N CYS A 74 -6.22 12.60 -1.23
CA CYS A 74 -7.04 13.52 -0.46
C CYS A 74 -6.18 14.65 0.07
N ARG A 75 -6.79 15.84 0.32
CA ARG A 75 -6.09 16.98 0.92
C ARG A 75 -6.06 16.99 2.45
N THR A 76 -6.32 15.84 3.05
CA THR A 76 -6.26 15.64 4.50
C THR A 76 -5.13 14.69 4.88
N SER A 77 -4.58 14.83 6.09
CA SER A 77 -3.65 13.89 6.70
C SER A 77 -4.32 12.98 7.76
N VAL A 78 -5.62 13.13 7.95
CA VAL A 78 -6.41 12.33 8.89
C VAL A 78 -6.71 10.98 8.24
N LEU A 79 -6.09 9.92 8.73
CA LEU A 79 -6.18 8.59 8.10
C LEU A 79 -7.61 8.04 7.95
N PRO A 80 -8.53 8.17 8.92
CA PRO A 80 -9.92 7.77 8.72
C PRO A 80 -10.61 8.49 7.57
N ASP A 81 -10.33 9.78 7.36
CA ASP A 81 -10.93 10.55 6.26
C ASP A 81 -10.39 10.07 4.91
N VAL A 82 -9.08 9.85 4.81
CA VAL A 82 -8.46 9.26 3.61
C VAL A 82 -9.06 7.89 3.31
N TYR A 83 -9.29 7.09 4.35
CA TYR A 83 -9.90 5.78 4.21
C TYR A 83 -11.37 5.87 3.77
N THR A 84 -12.12 6.82 4.28
CA THR A 84 -13.50 7.10 3.82
C THR A 84 -13.51 7.39 2.32
N CYS A 85 -12.63 8.29 1.84
CA CYS A 85 -12.50 8.57 0.42
C CYS A 85 -12.18 7.33 -0.43
N LEU A 86 -11.33 6.44 0.09
CA LEU A 86 -11.03 5.17 -0.58
C LEU A 86 -12.25 4.26 -0.65
N VAL A 87 -12.98 4.10 0.46
CA VAL A 87 -14.16 3.22 0.54
C VAL A 87 -15.27 3.73 -0.37
N GLU A 88 -15.54 5.04 -0.39
CA GLU A 88 -16.51 5.66 -1.31
C GLU A 88 -16.15 5.39 -2.78
N HIS A 89 -14.86 5.52 -3.14
CA HIS A 89 -14.41 5.19 -4.49
C HIS A 89 -14.62 3.71 -4.81
N LEU A 90 -14.33 2.81 -3.87
CA LEU A 90 -14.52 1.37 -4.06
C LEU A 90 -15.99 0.99 -4.16
N GLU A 91 -16.90 1.63 -3.40
CA GLU A 91 -18.35 1.44 -3.49
C GLU A 91 -18.87 1.82 -4.88
N GLU A 92 -18.48 3.00 -5.39
CA GLU A 92 -18.87 3.47 -6.72
C GLU A 92 -18.35 2.54 -7.82
N TRP A 93 -17.08 2.18 -7.75
CA TRP A 93 -16.48 1.26 -8.71
C TRP A 93 -17.14 -0.12 -8.68
N ALA A 94 -17.34 -0.69 -7.50
CA ALA A 94 -17.95 -2.01 -7.35
C ALA A 94 -19.41 -2.02 -7.80
N ALA A 95 -20.13 -0.91 -7.62
CA ALA A 95 -21.48 -0.76 -8.13
C ALA A 95 -21.52 -0.68 -9.67
N ALA A 96 -20.56 0.03 -10.28
CA ALA A 96 -20.45 0.14 -11.73
C ALA A 96 -20.08 -1.20 -12.40
N GLU A 97 -19.22 -2.00 -11.74
CA GLU A 97 -18.79 -3.31 -12.22
C GLU A 97 -19.72 -4.46 -11.78
N ASP A 98 -20.84 -4.17 -11.10
CA ASP A 98 -21.76 -5.13 -10.46
C ASP A 98 -21.04 -6.23 -9.68
N THR A 99 -20.08 -5.83 -8.85
CA THR A 99 -19.23 -6.74 -8.06
C THR A 99 -19.21 -6.35 -6.59
N HIS A 100 -18.47 -7.10 -5.81
CA HIS A 100 -18.23 -6.83 -4.38
C HIS A 100 -16.74 -6.78 -4.09
N VAL A 101 -16.36 -6.00 -3.09
CA VAL A 101 -14.96 -5.77 -2.70
C VAL A 101 -14.75 -6.12 -1.24
N MET A 102 -13.64 -6.77 -0.94
CA MET A 102 -13.14 -6.93 0.41
C MET A 102 -11.85 -6.10 0.55
N VAL A 103 -11.74 -5.33 1.62
CA VAL A 103 -10.59 -4.47 1.88
C VAL A 103 -9.64 -5.15 2.85
N VAL A 104 -8.37 -5.23 2.46
CA VAL A 104 -7.27 -5.69 3.32
C VAL A 104 -6.35 -4.49 3.60
N LEU A 105 -6.14 -4.17 4.87
CA LEU A 105 -5.34 -3.03 5.30
C LEU A 105 -4.06 -3.49 6.01
N ASP A 106 -3.01 -2.67 5.87
CA ASP A 106 -1.85 -2.77 6.74
C ASP A 106 -2.23 -2.40 8.17
N GLY A 107 -1.97 -3.30 9.10
CA GLY A 107 -2.29 -3.07 10.49
C GLY A 107 -2.10 -4.31 11.34
N ASN A 108 -2.23 -4.13 12.65
CA ASN A 108 -2.09 -5.21 13.60
C ASN A 108 -3.34 -6.13 13.59
N PRO A 109 -3.24 -7.38 13.12
CA PRO A 109 -4.36 -8.32 13.11
C PRO A 109 -4.68 -8.89 14.51
N GLY A 110 -3.87 -8.61 15.50
CA GLY A 110 -3.82 -9.30 16.81
C GLY A 110 -2.72 -10.36 16.83
N PRO A 111 -2.47 -10.98 17.97
CA PRO A 111 -1.48 -12.05 18.07
C PRO A 111 -1.94 -13.28 17.27
N ALA A 112 -1.08 -13.73 16.36
CA ALA A 112 -1.33 -14.97 15.60
C ALA A 112 -1.14 -16.21 16.47
N ASP A 113 -0.27 -16.10 17.47
CA ASP A 113 0.02 -17.13 18.46
C ASP A 113 0.08 -16.48 19.84
N THR A 114 -0.49 -17.14 20.82
CA THR A 114 -0.47 -16.73 22.23
C THR A 114 0.42 -17.62 23.09
N ASP A 115 1.12 -18.59 22.49
CA ASP A 115 2.04 -19.47 23.20
C ASP A 115 3.16 -18.65 23.87
N GLY A 116 3.34 -18.85 25.15
CA GLY A 116 4.32 -18.10 25.95
C GLY A 116 3.87 -16.72 26.41
N LEU A 117 2.67 -16.25 26.03
CA LEU A 117 2.08 -15.02 26.58
C LEU A 117 1.27 -15.32 27.85
N THR A 118 1.31 -14.41 28.80
CA THR A 118 0.32 -14.44 29.88
C THR A 118 -1.07 -14.09 29.34
N VAL A 119 -2.13 -14.49 30.04
CA VAL A 119 -3.52 -14.15 29.66
C VAL A 119 -3.72 -12.64 29.56
N GLU A 120 -3.10 -11.89 30.46
CA GLU A 120 -3.14 -10.42 30.48
C GLU A 120 -2.46 -9.83 29.24
N ALA A 121 -1.27 -10.32 28.88
CA ALA A 121 -0.51 -9.87 27.72
C ALA A 121 -1.25 -10.18 26.41
N ALA A 122 -1.80 -11.38 26.27
CA ALA A 122 -2.62 -11.76 25.11
C ALA A 122 -3.88 -10.87 25.02
N SER A 123 -4.56 -10.64 26.12
CA SER A 123 -5.75 -9.78 26.20
C SER A 123 -5.44 -8.33 25.82
N GLU A 124 -4.29 -7.78 26.25
CA GLU A 124 -3.89 -6.43 25.89
C GLU A 124 -3.52 -6.33 24.40
N ALA A 125 -2.82 -7.32 23.84
CA ALA A 125 -2.51 -7.37 22.43
C ALA A 125 -3.78 -7.37 21.55
N TRP A 126 -4.80 -8.15 21.91
CA TRP A 126 -6.10 -8.13 21.24
C TRP A 126 -6.83 -6.80 21.38
N ARG A 127 -6.86 -6.21 22.59
CA ARG A 127 -7.45 -4.87 22.80
C ARG A 127 -6.77 -3.81 21.95
N HIS A 128 -5.45 -3.88 21.81
CA HIS A 128 -4.68 -2.97 20.97
C HIS A 128 -5.05 -3.12 19.48
N ALA A 129 -5.13 -4.36 18.97
CA ALA A 129 -5.54 -4.62 17.60
C ALA A 129 -6.97 -4.11 17.31
N VAL A 130 -7.92 -4.35 18.23
CA VAL A 130 -9.30 -3.85 18.09
C VAL A 130 -9.35 -2.32 18.06
N ARG A 131 -8.61 -1.65 18.95
CA ARG A 131 -8.53 -0.16 18.97
C ARG A 131 -7.96 0.41 17.68
N ASN A 132 -6.91 -0.22 17.13
CA ASN A 132 -6.29 0.23 15.90
C ASN A 132 -7.22 0.08 14.68
N ALA A 133 -8.05 -0.95 14.64
CA ALA A 133 -9.00 -1.18 13.56
C ALA A 133 -10.30 -0.35 13.70
N ALA A 134 -10.61 0.16 14.90
CA ALA A 134 -11.88 0.81 15.19
C ALA A 134 -12.23 1.98 14.26
N PRO A 135 -11.30 2.91 13.92
CA PRO A 135 -11.62 4.01 13.01
C PRO A 135 -12.08 3.53 11.62
N TYR A 136 -11.40 2.52 11.07
CA TYR A 136 -11.71 1.96 9.76
C TYR A 136 -13.03 1.18 9.77
N ARG A 137 -13.30 0.40 10.82
CA ARG A 137 -14.59 -0.27 11.04
C ARG A 137 -15.74 0.72 11.16
N GLY A 138 -15.49 1.88 11.77
CA GLY A 138 -16.46 2.97 11.84
C GLY A 138 -16.96 3.40 10.46
N VAL A 139 -16.06 3.53 9.47
CA VAL A 139 -16.41 3.86 8.09
C VAL A 139 -17.33 2.80 7.49
N HIS A 140 -16.98 1.51 7.61
CA HIS A 140 -17.80 0.42 7.07
C HIS A 140 -19.20 0.36 7.68
N ARG A 141 -19.33 0.64 8.99
CA ARG A 141 -20.63 0.68 9.67
C ARG A 141 -21.52 1.83 9.21
N GLY A 142 -20.93 2.90 8.66
CA GLY A 142 -21.66 4.03 8.08
C GLY A 142 -22.26 3.72 6.71
N LEU A 143 -21.85 2.63 6.04
CA LEU A 143 -22.36 2.27 4.72
C LEU A 143 -23.78 1.70 4.80
N PRO A 144 -24.68 2.06 3.84
CA PRO A 144 -26.03 1.51 3.79
C PRO A 144 -26.02 0.01 3.50
N LEU A 145 -26.52 -0.82 4.42
CA LEU A 145 -26.50 -2.29 4.29
C LEU A 145 -27.17 -2.82 3.01
N ALA A 146 -28.23 -2.14 2.54
CA ALA A 146 -29.01 -2.59 1.38
C ALA A 146 -28.29 -2.43 0.02
N SER A 147 -27.35 -1.49 -0.06
CA SER A 147 -26.64 -1.16 -1.31
C SER A 147 -25.13 -1.35 -1.21
N ARG A 148 -24.63 -1.74 -0.06
CA ARG A 148 -23.19 -1.87 0.22
C ARG A 148 -22.52 -2.92 -0.67
N ARG A 149 -21.45 -2.51 -1.33
CA ARG A 149 -20.61 -3.36 -2.18
C ARG A 149 -19.27 -3.72 -1.51
N VAL A 150 -18.79 -2.90 -0.58
CA VAL A 150 -17.63 -3.25 0.26
C VAL A 150 -18.12 -4.14 1.38
N LEU A 151 -17.71 -5.42 1.31
CA LEU A 151 -18.15 -6.47 2.23
C LEU A 151 -17.37 -6.41 3.54
N GLU A 152 -18.06 -6.77 4.62
CA GLU A 152 -17.50 -6.96 5.96
C GLU A 152 -16.70 -5.74 6.49
N ASP A 153 -16.15 -5.88 7.67
CA ASP A 153 -15.14 -4.99 8.21
C ASP A 153 -13.80 -5.20 7.49
N PRO A 154 -12.91 -4.20 7.42
CA PRO A 154 -11.60 -4.37 6.79
C PRO A 154 -10.78 -5.43 7.53
N VAL A 155 -10.13 -6.30 6.75
CA VAL A 155 -9.21 -7.31 7.28
C VAL A 155 -7.88 -6.61 7.57
N MET A 156 -7.50 -6.54 8.84
CA MET A 156 -6.19 -6.05 9.24
C MET A 156 -5.16 -7.16 9.05
N GLN A 157 -4.06 -6.85 8.39
CA GLN A 157 -2.99 -7.81 8.14
C GLN A 157 -1.63 -7.14 8.29
N ASP A 158 -0.69 -7.83 8.93
CA ASP A 158 0.68 -7.38 9.09
C ASP A 158 1.41 -7.41 7.74
N SER A 159 1.99 -6.27 7.34
CA SER A 159 2.77 -6.13 6.12
C SER A 159 3.99 -7.04 6.06
N ALA A 160 4.56 -7.44 7.20
CA ALA A 160 5.65 -8.41 7.25
C ALA A 160 5.27 -9.75 6.60
N HIS A 161 4.00 -10.13 6.69
CA HIS A 161 3.47 -11.39 6.16
C HIS A 161 2.65 -11.23 4.87
N SER A 162 2.32 -10.00 4.46
CA SER A 162 1.48 -9.74 3.28
C SER A 162 2.25 -9.14 2.12
N GLN A 163 2.47 -9.95 1.11
CA GLN A 163 3.10 -9.50 -0.14
C GLN A 163 2.23 -8.50 -0.93
N LEU A 164 0.90 -8.56 -0.78
CA LEU A 164 -0.01 -7.60 -1.43
C LEU A 164 0.07 -6.23 -0.77
N ILE A 165 0.13 -6.17 0.56
CA ILE A 165 0.28 -4.91 1.29
C ILE A 165 1.64 -4.27 0.95
N GLN A 166 2.72 -5.06 0.90
CA GLN A 166 4.02 -4.54 0.47
C GLN A 166 3.98 -4.00 -0.97
N ALA A 167 3.26 -4.66 -1.88
CA ALA A 167 3.07 -4.16 -3.25
C ALA A 167 2.29 -2.84 -3.25
N ALA A 168 1.22 -2.73 -2.45
CA ALA A 168 0.43 -1.51 -2.31
C ALA A 168 1.26 -0.35 -1.74
N ASP A 169 2.10 -0.59 -0.72
CA ASP A 169 3.03 0.42 -0.17
C ASP A 169 4.01 0.93 -1.24
N MET A 170 4.58 0.03 -2.05
CA MET A 170 5.46 0.43 -3.16
C MET A 170 4.74 1.30 -4.19
N VAL A 171 3.49 0.96 -4.54
CA VAL A 171 2.67 1.74 -5.47
C VAL A 171 2.32 3.10 -4.88
N ALA A 172 1.81 3.13 -3.65
CA ALA A 172 1.42 4.37 -2.97
C ALA A 172 2.59 5.35 -2.84
N TYR A 173 3.78 4.85 -2.49
CA TYR A 173 4.99 5.67 -2.41
C TYR A 173 5.42 6.22 -3.77
N ALA A 174 5.31 5.43 -4.82
CA ALA A 174 5.60 5.87 -6.18
C ALA A 174 4.59 6.93 -6.67
N ALA A 175 3.29 6.74 -6.39
CA ALA A 175 2.23 7.70 -6.68
C ALA A 175 2.44 9.04 -5.94
N TYR A 176 2.79 8.98 -4.65
CA TYR A 176 3.11 10.16 -3.86
C TYR A 176 4.23 11.01 -4.49
N HIS A 177 5.32 10.37 -4.92
CA HIS A 177 6.40 11.07 -5.61
C HIS A 177 6.01 11.54 -7.01
N HIS A 178 5.12 10.82 -7.68
CA HIS A 178 4.60 11.22 -8.99
C HIS A 178 3.78 12.51 -8.88
N LEU A 179 2.84 12.56 -7.94
CA LEU A 179 2.08 13.76 -7.64
C LEU A 179 2.97 14.95 -7.27
N ALA A 180 3.97 14.74 -6.42
CA ALA A 180 4.90 15.81 -6.03
C ALA A 180 5.81 16.28 -7.17
N CYS A 181 6.05 15.45 -8.20
CA CYS A 181 6.74 15.88 -9.42
C CYS A 181 5.82 16.68 -10.34
N SER A 182 4.53 16.33 -10.39
CA SER A 182 3.52 16.99 -11.24
C SER A 182 3.08 18.33 -10.65
N ASP A 183 2.91 18.39 -9.32
CA ASP A 183 2.58 19.62 -8.60
C ASP A 183 3.43 19.76 -7.31
N PRO A 184 4.55 20.48 -7.39
CA PRO A 184 5.42 20.70 -6.23
C PRO A 184 4.77 21.50 -5.09
N THR A 185 3.62 22.14 -5.32
CA THR A 185 2.93 22.94 -4.29
C THR A 185 2.19 22.07 -3.29
N LEU A 186 1.83 20.83 -3.66
CA LEU A 186 1.14 19.89 -2.77
C LEU A 186 1.94 19.58 -1.50
N TRP A 187 3.25 19.42 -1.65
CA TRP A 187 4.17 19.14 -0.54
C TRP A 187 5.47 19.94 -0.68
N PRO A 188 5.48 21.24 -0.32
CA PRO A 188 6.62 22.13 -0.58
C PRO A 188 7.95 21.68 0.04
N LYS A 189 7.89 20.90 1.14
CA LYS A 189 9.09 20.37 1.82
C LYS A 189 9.58 19.04 1.25
N LEU A 190 8.80 18.40 0.39
CA LEU A 190 9.19 17.15 -0.23
C LEU A 190 10.14 17.42 -1.40
N LYS A 191 11.28 16.72 -1.41
CA LYS A 191 12.13 16.62 -2.59
C LYS A 191 11.69 15.38 -3.38
N PRO A 192 10.96 15.54 -4.49
CA PRO A 192 10.46 14.41 -5.26
C PRO A 192 11.61 13.59 -5.87
N ILE A 193 11.41 12.29 -5.96
CA ILE A 193 12.37 11.35 -6.52
C ILE A 193 11.89 10.95 -7.91
N GLY A 194 12.48 11.51 -8.94
CA GLY A 194 12.08 11.28 -10.33
C GLY A 194 11.98 9.82 -10.77
N PRO A 195 12.90 8.91 -10.35
CA PRO A 195 12.75 7.47 -10.55
C PRO A 195 11.44 6.90 -10.04
N MET A 196 10.92 7.36 -8.89
CA MET A 196 9.65 6.87 -8.33
C MET A 196 8.47 7.29 -9.22
N SER A 197 8.44 8.54 -9.66
CA SER A 197 7.46 9.04 -10.62
C SER A 197 7.45 8.21 -11.91
N ARG A 198 8.63 7.91 -12.47
CA ARG A 198 8.74 7.03 -13.65
C ARG A 198 8.24 5.61 -13.39
N SER A 199 8.50 5.07 -12.20
CA SER A 199 8.03 3.74 -11.80
C SER A 199 6.51 3.69 -11.73
N TYR A 200 5.87 4.73 -11.20
CA TYR A 200 4.41 4.84 -11.17
C TYR A 200 3.82 4.86 -12.57
N ARG A 201 4.36 5.67 -13.48
CA ARG A 201 3.90 5.74 -14.88
C ARG A 201 4.02 4.42 -15.63
N ARG A 202 4.94 3.54 -15.24
CA ARG A 202 5.05 2.18 -15.82
C ARG A 202 3.84 1.28 -15.48
N LEU A 203 3.04 1.65 -14.49
CA LEU A 203 1.80 0.97 -14.15
C LEU A 203 0.60 1.41 -15.00
N SER A 204 0.78 2.29 -15.99
CA SER A 204 -0.32 2.88 -16.77
C SER A 204 -1.25 1.85 -17.41
N SER A 205 -0.72 0.70 -17.84
CA SER A 205 -1.53 -0.41 -18.36
C SER A 205 -2.39 -1.12 -17.28
N ARG A 206 -2.22 -0.77 -16.02
CA ARG A 206 -2.92 -1.35 -14.87
C ARG A 206 -3.78 -0.32 -14.13
N TRP A 207 -3.76 0.94 -14.54
CA TRP A 207 -4.59 1.95 -13.90
C TRP A 207 -6.07 1.65 -14.12
N LEU A 208 -6.83 1.78 -13.02
CA LEU A 208 -8.28 1.73 -13.06
C LEU A 208 -8.81 3.10 -13.49
N GLY A 209 -9.75 3.11 -14.45
CA GLY A 209 -10.36 4.34 -14.94
C GLY A 209 -9.60 5.03 -16.06
N ASP A 210 -9.84 6.33 -16.22
CA ASP A 210 -9.29 7.13 -17.33
C ASP A 210 -7.76 7.24 -17.25
N PRO A 211 -7.04 6.82 -18.29
CA PRO A 211 -5.59 7.02 -18.37
C PRO A 211 -5.15 8.49 -18.27
N ALA A 212 -6.01 9.44 -18.63
CA ALA A 212 -5.73 10.87 -18.51
C ALA A 212 -5.62 11.33 -17.05
N GLY A 213 -6.31 10.65 -16.13
CA GLY A 213 -6.20 10.86 -14.69
C GLY A 213 -4.97 10.20 -14.05
N GLU A 214 -4.10 9.59 -14.84
CA GLU A 214 -2.89 8.91 -14.37
C GLU A 214 -3.11 7.88 -13.25
N GLY A 215 -4.30 7.25 -13.21
CA GLY A 215 -4.69 6.30 -12.18
C GLY A 215 -4.86 6.90 -10.79
N ILE A 216 -5.02 8.22 -10.70
CA ILE A 216 -5.19 8.96 -9.44
C ILE A 216 -6.58 9.59 -9.41
N VAL A 217 -7.31 9.30 -8.36
CA VAL A 217 -8.63 9.86 -8.08
C VAL A 217 -8.50 10.84 -6.93
N TRP A 218 -8.75 12.11 -7.16
CA TRP A 218 -8.82 13.13 -6.13
C TRP A 218 -10.21 13.12 -5.49
N ARG A 219 -10.23 13.02 -4.16
CA ARG A 219 -11.45 13.13 -3.35
C ARG A 219 -11.18 13.98 -2.13
N ASP A 220 -12.10 14.87 -1.84
CA ASP A 220 -12.10 15.59 -0.55
C ASP A 220 -13.14 14.92 0.36
N PRO A 221 -12.85 14.72 1.65
CA PRO A 221 -13.81 14.15 2.58
C PRO A 221 -15.07 15.02 2.64
N ALA A 222 -16.24 14.38 2.64
CA ALA A 222 -17.52 15.07 2.74
C ALA A 222 -17.54 15.91 4.04
N GLY A 223 -17.57 17.24 3.90
CA GLY A 223 -17.58 18.19 5.02
C GLY A 223 -16.33 19.06 5.19
N GLY A 224 -15.34 18.94 4.33
CA GLY A 224 -14.19 19.84 4.27
C GLY A 224 -14.52 21.09 3.45
N SER A 225 -15.14 22.08 4.05
CA SER A 225 -15.26 23.46 3.56
C SER A 225 -14.36 24.36 4.39
#